data_9b3063cb2661a785b13b3d5291ce86be
#
_entry.id   9b3063cb2661a785b13b3d5291ce86be
#
_cell.length_a   1.000
_cell.length_b   1.000
_cell.length_c   1.000
_cell.angle_alpha   90.00
_cell.angle_beta   90.00
_cell.angle_gamma   90.00
#
_symmetry.space_group_name_H-M   'P 1'
#
loop_
_entity.id
_entity.type
_entity.pdbx_description
1 polymer ?
#
loop_
_entity_poly.entity_id
_entity_poly.type
_entity_poly.pdbx_seq_one_letter_code
_entity_poly.pdbx_strand_id
1 'polypeptide(L)'
;MTSNKSNHELPEPIDALYRIKRGLSGYVSYLAACEMNESFSEYVLYEPILRILTARGYSVECEVECPGVKHEKKGDRKRLDFVATRNGLAFALEVKWANRRSIDIKQDVLKLVAYRTASNSARAFLCVFGRQSILMNLRLKAENLEQQGQIVTADLGKTKYSCRIYEQKSPNKSQRVTR
;
A
#
# COMPACT_ATOMS: atom_id res chain seq x y z
N MET A 1 16.03 15.86 -34.92
CA MET A 1 16.68 15.05 -33.86
C MET A 1 15.61 14.76 -32.80
N THR A 2 14.93 13.64 -32.91
CA THR A 2 13.91 13.19 -31.96
C THR A 2 14.59 12.42 -30.84
N SER A 3 14.66 13.04 -29.67
CA SER A 3 15.16 12.43 -28.44
C SER A 3 14.23 11.28 -28.06
N ASN A 4 14.62 10.05 -28.36
CA ASN A 4 14.01 8.82 -27.88
C ASN A 4 14.31 8.74 -26.37
N LYS A 5 13.46 9.36 -25.53
CA LYS A 5 13.41 9.04 -24.11
C LYS A 5 12.86 7.63 -24.00
N SER A 6 13.74 6.65 -23.85
CA SER A 6 13.39 5.31 -23.43
C SER A 6 12.65 5.44 -22.10
N ASN A 7 11.33 5.37 -22.13
CA ASN A 7 10.50 5.17 -20.95
C ASN A 7 10.91 3.80 -20.38
N HIS A 8 11.88 3.78 -19.45
CA HIS A 8 12.12 2.61 -18.63
C HIS A 8 10.87 2.40 -17.77
N GLU A 9 9.91 1.66 -18.32
CA GLU A 9 8.79 1.17 -17.51
C GLU A 9 9.37 0.29 -16.40
N LEU A 10 9.02 0.63 -15.17
CA LEU A 10 9.37 -0.21 -14.03
C LEU A 10 8.65 -1.56 -14.17
N PRO A 11 9.28 -2.68 -13.74
CA PRO A 11 8.61 -3.98 -13.79
C PRO A 11 7.40 -4.00 -12.87
N GLU A 12 6.35 -4.72 -13.30
CA GLU A 12 5.16 -4.93 -12.47
C GLU A 12 5.48 -5.81 -11.23
N PRO A 13 4.84 -5.60 -10.08
CA PRO A 13 3.83 -4.57 -9.78
C PRO A 13 4.41 -3.21 -9.38
N ILE A 14 5.72 -3.00 -9.50
CA ILE A 14 6.40 -1.77 -9.02
C ILE A 14 5.91 -0.53 -9.76
N ASP A 15 5.64 -0.63 -11.07
CA ASP A 15 5.09 0.50 -11.83
C ASP A 15 3.69 0.88 -11.32
N ALA A 16 2.81 -0.10 -11.11
CA ALA A 16 1.47 0.15 -10.57
C ALA A 16 1.54 0.80 -9.18
N LEU A 17 2.41 0.30 -8.29
CA LEU A 17 2.61 0.85 -6.96
C LEU A 17 3.19 2.27 -6.98
N TYR A 18 4.09 2.56 -7.91
CA TYR A 18 4.61 3.90 -8.10
C TYR A 18 3.52 4.89 -8.54
N ARG A 19 2.63 4.46 -9.45
CA ARG A 19 1.47 5.25 -9.87
C ARG A 19 0.48 5.47 -8.73
N ILE A 20 0.24 4.45 -7.90
CA ILE A 20 -0.56 4.59 -6.67
C ILE A 20 0.06 5.66 -5.77
N LYS A 21 1.35 5.60 -5.46
CA LYS A 21 2.01 6.63 -4.62
C LYS A 21 1.78 8.04 -5.16
N ARG A 22 1.98 8.25 -6.46
CA ARG A 22 1.77 9.56 -7.09
C ARG A 22 0.32 9.98 -7.09
N GLY A 23 -0.57 9.08 -7.49
CA GLY A 23 -2.01 9.34 -7.58
C GLY A 23 -2.60 9.70 -6.22
N LEU A 24 -2.29 8.91 -5.18
CA LEU A 24 -2.80 9.19 -3.83
C LEU A 24 -2.25 10.49 -3.25
N SER A 25 -0.95 10.75 -3.39
CA SER A 25 -0.37 12.03 -2.91
C SER A 25 -1.05 13.22 -3.60
N GLY A 26 -1.28 13.15 -4.92
CA GLY A 26 -1.96 14.18 -5.68
C GLY A 26 -3.43 14.34 -5.28
N TYR A 27 -4.15 13.23 -5.17
CA TYR A 27 -5.59 13.22 -4.85
C TYR A 27 -5.86 13.80 -3.46
N VAL A 28 -5.13 13.33 -2.43
CA VAL A 28 -5.30 13.87 -1.07
C VAL A 28 -4.88 15.34 -0.98
N SER A 29 -3.83 15.75 -1.72
CA SER A 29 -3.45 17.17 -1.78
C SER A 29 -4.51 18.03 -2.48
N TYR A 30 -5.16 17.49 -3.51
CA TYR A 30 -6.30 18.16 -4.17
C TYR A 30 -7.48 18.33 -3.21
N LEU A 31 -7.89 17.25 -2.50
CA LEU A 31 -8.97 17.34 -1.52
C LEU A 31 -8.65 18.36 -0.42
N ALA A 32 -7.40 18.41 0.04
CA ALA A 32 -6.96 19.38 1.03
C ALA A 32 -7.00 20.83 0.49
N ALA A 33 -6.65 21.02 -0.77
CA ALA A 33 -6.75 22.34 -1.42
C ALA A 33 -8.20 22.80 -1.60
N CYS A 34 -9.14 21.85 -1.70
CA CYS A 34 -10.59 22.09 -1.70
C CYS A 34 -11.21 22.20 -0.30
N GLU A 35 -10.39 22.26 0.77
CA GLU A 35 -10.83 22.35 2.17
C GLU A 35 -11.65 21.12 2.65
N MET A 36 -11.53 19.97 1.98
CA MET A 36 -12.25 18.75 2.31
C MET A 36 -11.50 17.88 3.32
N ASN A 37 -10.75 18.46 4.23
CA ASN A 37 -9.86 17.74 5.17
C ASN A 37 -10.61 16.83 6.16
N GLU A 38 -11.87 17.13 6.48
CA GLU A 38 -12.69 16.35 7.40
C GLU A 38 -13.15 15.01 6.79
N SER A 39 -13.09 14.90 5.47
CA SER A 39 -13.49 13.70 4.72
C SER A 39 -12.39 12.65 4.61
N PHE A 40 -11.22 12.87 5.20
CA PHE A 40 -10.09 11.96 5.06
C PHE A 40 -10.28 10.70 5.89
N SER A 41 -10.52 9.60 5.19
CA SER A 41 -10.51 8.24 5.71
C SER A 41 -9.76 7.33 4.73
N GLU A 42 -9.45 6.11 5.15
CA GLU A 42 -8.84 5.11 4.27
C GLU A 42 -9.74 4.80 3.07
N TYR A 43 -11.06 4.77 3.26
CA TYR A 43 -12.04 4.50 2.20
C TYR A 43 -12.06 5.53 1.06
N VAL A 44 -11.73 6.79 1.33
CA VAL A 44 -11.64 7.84 0.28
C VAL A 44 -10.60 7.48 -0.79
N LEU A 45 -9.64 6.63 -0.46
CA LEU A 45 -8.56 6.21 -1.36
C LEU A 45 -8.86 4.94 -2.15
N TYR A 46 -9.94 4.23 -1.83
CA TYR A 46 -10.27 2.98 -2.53
C TYR A 46 -10.56 3.24 -4.01
N GLU A 47 -11.33 4.26 -4.31
CA GLU A 47 -11.68 4.61 -5.69
C GLU A 47 -10.45 4.95 -6.55
N PRO A 48 -9.56 5.89 -6.17
CA PRO A 48 -8.39 6.17 -6.98
C PRO A 48 -7.41 4.99 -7.09
N ILE A 49 -7.28 4.14 -6.06
CA ILE A 49 -6.47 2.92 -6.15
C ILE A 49 -7.06 1.96 -7.18
N LEU A 50 -8.38 1.70 -7.09
CA LEU A 50 -9.09 0.83 -8.01
C LEU A 50 -8.92 1.30 -9.45
N ARG A 51 -9.11 2.59 -9.72
CA ARG A 51 -8.92 3.18 -11.06
C ARG A 51 -7.51 2.99 -11.58
N ILE A 52 -6.49 3.26 -10.75
CA ILE A 52 -5.09 3.13 -11.15
C ILE A 52 -4.77 1.68 -11.52
N LEU A 53 -5.18 0.73 -10.69
CA LEU A 53 -4.92 -0.69 -10.91
C LEU A 53 -5.66 -1.21 -12.15
N THR A 54 -6.95 -0.89 -12.30
CA THR A 54 -7.76 -1.28 -13.46
C THR A 54 -7.19 -0.69 -14.75
N ALA A 55 -6.78 0.58 -14.75
CA ALA A 55 -6.14 1.23 -15.90
C ALA A 55 -4.80 0.57 -16.29
N ARG A 56 -4.16 -0.14 -15.35
CA ARG A 56 -2.94 -0.94 -15.60
C ARG A 56 -3.25 -2.40 -15.99
N GLY A 57 -4.52 -2.73 -16.18
CA GLY A 57 -4.97 -4.05 -16.62
C GLY A 57 -5.00 -5.10 -15.51
N TYR A 58 -5.05 -4.68 -14.23
CA TYR A 58 -5.29 -5.59 -13.12
C TYR A 58 -6.78 -5.87 -12.96
N SER A 59 -7.12 -7.14 -12.72
CA SER A 59 -8.37 -7.51 -12.05
C SER A 59 -8.19 -7.24 -10.56
N VAL A 60 -9.13 -6.52 -9.96
CA VAL A 60 -9.01 -6.04 -8.57
C VAL A 60 -10.23 -6.46 -7.78
N GLU A 61 -9.98 -7.09 -6.65
CA GLU A 61 -10.97 -7.41 -5.64
C GLU A 61 -10.72 -6.58 -4.39
N CYS A 62 -11.78 -6.02 -3.80
CA CYS A 62 -11.73 -5.24 -2.56
C CYS A 62 -12.30 -6.05 -1.42
N GLU A 63 -11.83 -5.78 -0.19
CA GLU A 63 -12.34 -6.40 1.05
C GLU A 63 -12.31 -7.94 0.98
N VAL A 64 -11.20 -8.49 0.47
CA VAL A 64 -11.03 -9.93 0.26
C VAL A 64 -10.76 -10.63 1.59
N GLU A 65 -11.46 -11.72 1.87
CA GLU A 65 -11.24 -12.53 3.08
C GLU A 65 -9.78 -13.03 3.13
N CYS A 66 -9.09 -12.72 4.24
CA CYS A 66 -7.67 -13.03 4.37
C CYS A 66 -7.46 -14.52 4.57
N PRO A 67 -6.73 -15.22 3.68
CA PRO A 67 -6.51 -16.65 3.79
C PRO A 67 -5.70 -17.01 5.04
N GLY A 68 -6.07 -18.10 5.71
CA GLY A 68 -5.32 -18.64 6.84
C GLY A 68 -5.42 -17.87 8.15
N VAL A 69 -6.20 -16.81 8.21
CA VAL A 69 -6.48 -16.08 9.45
C VAL A 69 -7.74 -16.62 10.09
N LYS A 70 -7.62 -17.20 11.29
CA LYS A 70 -8.79 -17.66 12.05
C LYS A 70 -9.62 -16.46 12.51
N HIS A 71 -10.93 -16.56 12.31
CA HIS A 71 -11.89 -15.59 12.81
C HIS A 71 -12.29 -15.99 14.23
N GLU A 72 -12.08 -15.10 15.20
CA GLU A 72 -12.40 -15.39 16.61
C GLU A 72 -13.89 -15.25 16.91
N LYS A 73 -14.63 -14.50 16.10
CA LYS A 73 -16.06 -14.26 16.27
C LYS A 73 -16.81 -14.29 14.95
N LYS A 74 -18.07 -14.75 14.99
CA LYS A 74 -18.98 -14.70 13.84
C LYS A 74 -19.20 -13.23 13.44
N GLY A 75 -18.72 -12.83 12.27
CA GLY A 75 -18.81 -11.45 11.77
C GLY A 75 -17.48 -10.67 11.74
N ASP A 76 -16.45 -11.08 12.50
CA ASP A 76 -15.14 -10.42 12.49
C ASP A 76 -14.23 -11.07 11.42
N ARG A 77 -14.55 -10.85 10.16
CA ARG A 77 -13.74 -11.34 9.04
C ARG A 77 -12.62 -10.37 8.76
N LYS A 78 -11.39 -10.80 9.04
CA LYS A 78 -10.20 -10.03 8.65
C LYS A 78 -10.08 -10.03 7.13
N ARG A 79 -10.22 -8.87 6.52
CA ARG A 79 -10.19 -8.70 5.07
C ARG A 79 -8.98 -7.91 4.67
N LEU A 80 -8.44 -8.24 3.49
CA LEU A 80 -7.45 -7.45 2.79
C LEU A 80 -8.15 -6.32 2.04
N ASP A 81 -7.62 -5.12 2.08
CA ASP A 81 -8.24 -3.97 1.40
C ASP A 81 -8.33 -4.22 -0.10
N PHE A 82 -7.24 -4.72 -0.71
CA PHE A 82 -7.19 -5.05 -2.14
C PHE A 82 -6.38 -6.33 -2.40
N VAL A 83 -6.86 -7.11 -3.35
CA VAL A 83 -6.08 -8.14 -4.05
C VAL A 83 -6.13 -7.83 -5.54
N ALA A 84 -4.97 -7.70 -6.17
CA ALA A 84 -4.84 -7.36 -7.58
C ALA A 84 -4.10 -8.47 -8.32
N THR A 85 -4.63 -8.89 -9.48
CA THR A 85 -4.08 -9.95 -10.31
C THR A 85 -3.93 -9.49 -11.76
N ARG A 86 -2.79 -9.84 -12.40
CA ARG A 86 -2.53 -9.57 -13.81
C ARG A 86 -1.50 -10.55 -14.34
N ASN A 87 -1.82 -11.25 -15.43
CA ASN A 87 -0.89 -12.15 -16.13
C ASN A 87 -0.20 -13.16 -15.20
N GLY A 88 -0.93 -13.78 -14.27
CA GLY A 88 -0.39 -14.71 -13.29
C GLY A 88 0.36 -14.08 -12.11
N LEU A 89 0.58 -12.78 -12.11
CA LEU A 89 1.10 -12.04 -10.96
C LEU A 89 -0.06 -11.65 -10.04
N ALA A 90 0.11 -11.87 -8.75
CA ALA A 90 -0.85 -11.46 -7.73
C ALA A 90 -0.16 -10.70 -6.61
N PHE A 91 -0.83 -9.69 -6.08
CA PHE A 91 -0.39 -9.03 -4.85
C PHE A 91 -1.56 -8.54 -4.01
N ALA A 92 -1.34 -8.48 -2.69
CA ALA A 92 -2.24 -7.81 -1.75
C ALA A 92 -1.72 -6.40 -1.42
N LEU A 93 -2.64 -5.49 -1.18
CA LEU A 93 -2.35 -4.12 -0.76
C LEU A 93 -3.26 -3.75 0.42
N GLU A 94 -2.64 -3.39 1.54
CA GLU A 94 -3.30 -2.75 2.68
C GLU A 94 -3.04 -1.24 2.63
N VAL A 95 -4.02 -0.46 3.03
CA VAL A 95 -3.97 1.00 2.99
C VAL A 95 -4.12 1.57 4.40
N LYS A 96 -3.24 2.49 4.79
CA LYS A 96 -3.22 3.04 6.14
C LYS A 96 -3.06 4.55 6.16
N TRP A 97 -3.95 5.24 6.86
CA TRP A 97 -3.81 6.66 7.14
C TRP A 97 -2.91 6.91 8.35
N ALA A 98 -1.83 7.67 8.14
CA ALA A 98 -0.95 8.11 9.21
C ALA A 98 -1.34 9.51 9.69
N ASN A 99 -2.09 9.58 10.77
CA ASN A 99 -2.47 10.84 11.42
C ASN A 99 -1.50 11.26 12.54
N ARG A 100 -0.57 10.39 12.92
CA ARG A 100 0.47 10.60 13.93
C ARG A 100 1.76 9.84 13.58
N ARG A 101 2.88 10.17 14.24
CA ARG A 101 4.22 9.58 13.97
C ARG A 101 4.34 8.10 14.35
N SER A 102 3.39 7.55 15.08
CA SER A 102 3.31 6.13 15.41
C SER A 102 1.90 5.65 15.16
N ILE A 103 1.73 4.69 14.26
CA ILE A 103 0.46 4.05 13.90
C ILE A 103 0.52 2.58 14.23
N ASP A 104 -0.61 2.01 14.61
CA ASP A 104 -0.73 0.56 14.78
C ASP A 104 -1.02 -0.08 13.42
N ILE A 105 -0.10 -0.94 13.01
CA ILE A 105 -0.16 -1.71 11.75
C ILE A 105 -0.08 -3.21 12.01
N LYS A 106 -0.18 -3.63 13.28
CA LYS A 106 0.03 -5.04 13.65
C LYS A 106 -0.93 -5.98 12.92
N GLN A 107 -2.20 -5.61 12.86
CA GLN A 107 -3.21 -6.43 12.17
C GLN A 107 -3.00 -6.42 10.65
N ASP A 108 -2.66 -5.26 10.07
CA ASP A 108 -2.39 -5.14 8.63
C ASP A 108 -1.21 -6.03 8.23
N VAL A 109 -0.11 -6.01 9.00
CA VAL A 109 1.06 -6.87 8.77
C VAL A 109 0.71 -8.35 8.92
N LEU A 110 -0.10 -8.74 9.92
CA LEU A 110 -0.54 -10.13 10.08
C LEU A 110 -1.32 -10.62 8.85
N LYS A 111 -2.22 -9.81 8.30
CA LYS A 111 -2.96 -10.12 7.07
C LYS A 111 -2.01 -10.31 5.88
N LEU A 112 -1.05 -9.38 5.69
CA LEU A 112 -0.07 -9.44 4.60
C LEU A 112 0.83 -10.68 4.70
N VAL A 113 1.27 -11.06 5.90
CA VAL A 113 2.04 -12.29 6.15
C VAL A 113 1.21 -13.53 5.82
N ALA A 114 -0.05 -13.59 6.28
CA ALA A 114 -0.95 -14.71 6.02
C ALA A 114 -1.21 -14.88 4.51
N TYR A 115 -1.47 -13.80 3.80
CA TYR A 115 -1.66 -13.83 2.34
C TYR A 115 -0.44 -14.39 1.61
N ARG A 116 0.76 -13.92 1.96
CA ARG A 116 2.00 -14.43 1.36
C ARG A 116 2.27 -15.89 1.67
N THR A 117 1.92 -16.34 2.88
CA THR A 117 2.09 -17.73 3.29
C THR A 117 1.16 -18.66 2.53
N ALA A 118 -0.06 -18.21 2.25
CA ALA A 118 -1.04 -18.98 1.49
C ALA A 118 -0.74 -19.04 -0.01
N SER A 119 0.01 -18.08 -0.54
CA SER A 119 0.29 -17.94 -1.98
C SER A 119 1.79 -17.78 -2.23
N ASN A 120 2.47 -18.87 -2.58
CA ASN A 120 3.94 -18.94 -2.68
C ASN A 120 4.62 -17.90 -3.58
N SER A 121 3.93 -17.34 -4.57
CA SER A 121 4.46 -16.32 -5.50
C SER A 121 3.87 -14.93 -5.29
N ALA A 122 2.90 -14.78 -4.41
CA ALA A 122 2.23 -13.52 -4.19
C ALA A 122 3.09 -12.55 -3.39
N ARG A 123 3.03 -11.28 -3.77
CA ARG A 123 3.64 -10.16 -3.04
C ARG A 123 2.59 -9.48 -2.16
N ALA A 124 3.02 -8.80 -1.12
CA ALA A 124 2.11 -8.11 -0.21
C ALA A 124 2.69 -6.77 0.21
N PHE A 125 1.88 -5.73 0.17
CA PHE A 125 2.31 -4.36 0.35
C PHE A 125 1.43 -3.61 1.36
N LEU A 126 2.06 -2.72 2.11
CA LEU A 126 1.41 -1.75 2.96
C LEU A 126 1.61 -0.35 2.36
N CYS A 127 0.53 0.30 1.98
CA CYS A 127 0.51 1.68 1.50
C CYS A 127 0.16 2.62 2.66
N VAL A 128 1.11 3.47 3.06
CA VAL A 128 0.89 4.45 4.13
C VAL A 128 0.89 5.85 3.55
N PHE A 129 -0.15 6.60 3.82
CA PHE A 129 -0.28 7.98 3.36
C PHE A 129 -0.63 8.92 4.52
N GLY A 130 -0.34 10.21 4.36
CA GLY A 130 -0.59 11.21 5.38
C GLY A 130 0.16 12.52 5.13
N ARG A 131 0.10 13.44 6.08
CA ARG A 131 0.87 14.68 5.99
C ARG A 131 2.37 14.38 5.88
N GLN A 132 3.07 15.09 5.01
CA GLN A 132 4.51 14.90 4.79
C GLN A 132 5.30 14.96 6.10
N SER A 133 5.02 15.95 6.96
CA SER A 133 5.70 16.12 8.26
C SER A 133 5.53 14.92 9.21
N ILE A 134 4.44 14.17 9.06
CA ILE A 134 4.20 12.93 9.82
C ILE A 134 4.96 11.79 9.17
N LEU A 135 4.81 11.60 7.85
CA LEU A 135 5.42 10.47 7.14
C LEU A 135 6.95 10.51 7.15
N MET A 136 7.57 11.69 7.09
CA MET A 136 9.03 11.82 7.16
C MET A 136 9.61 11.28 8.47
N ASN A 137 8.83 11.36 9.56
CA ASN A 137 9.22 10.93 10.90
C ASN A 137 8.49 9.65 11.35
N LEU A 138 7.75 8.99 10.44
CA LEU A 138 6.99 7.79 10.76
C LEU A 138 7.92 6.62 11.08
N ARG A 139 7.69 5.99 12.22
CA ARG A 139 8.35 4.76 12.64
C ARG A 139 7.34 3.63 12.69
N LEU A 140 7.48 2.66 11.80
CA LEU A 140 6.68 1.45 11.81
C LEU A 140 7.37 0.41 12.72
N LYS A 141 6.63 -0.10 13.69
CA LYS A 141 7.10 -1.20 14.55
C LYS A 141 6.64 -2.53 13.94
N ALA A 142 7.31 -2.96 12.89
CA ALA A 142 7.05 -4.25 12.27
C ALA A 142 8.34 -4.81 11.67
N GLU A 143 8.50 -6.12 11.79
CA GLU A 143 9.62 -6.84 11.18
C GLU A 143 9.34 -7.11 9.69
N ASN A 144 10.42 -7.20 8.91
CA ASN A 144 10.38 -7.59 7.50
C ASN A 144 9.53 -6.68 6.59
N LEU A 145 9.34 -5.41 6.96
CA LEU A 145 8.80 -4.38 6.08
C LEU A 145 9.94 -3.61 5.41
N GLU A 146 10.03 -3.73 4.09
CA GLU A 146 11.02 -3.02 3.27
C GLU A 146 10.36 -1.91 2.46
N GLN A 147 10.84 -0.67 2.61
CA GLN A 147 10.31 0.46 1.85
C GLN A 147 10.61 0.30 0.36
N GLN A 148 9.57 0.42 -0.47
CA GLN A 148 9.66 0.35 -1.92
C GLN A 148 9.84 1.73 -2.54
N GLY A 149 11.10 2.00 -2.93
CA GLY A 149 11.49 3.29 -3.53
C GLY A 149 11.32 4.48 -2.59
N GLN A 150 11.43 5.68 -3.13
CA GLN A 150 11.35 6.92 -2.37
C GLN A 150 9.90 7.28 -2.00
N ILE A 151 9.75 8.11 -0.97
CA ILE A 151 8.49 8.79 -0.64
C ILE A 151 8.08 9.69 -1.81
N VAL A 152 6.80 9.70 -2.13
CA VAL A 152 6.23 10.62 -3.11
C VAL A 152 5.39 11.65 -2.37
N THR A 153 5.62 12.91 -2.68
CA THR A 153 4.91 14.07 -2.12
C THR A 153 4.26 14.85 -3.24
N ALA A 154 3.02 15.28 -3.05
CA ALA A 154 2.37 16.28 -3.89
C ALA A 154 2.26 17.62 -3.15
N ASP A 155 2.35 18.69 -3.91
CA ASP A 155 2.35 20.06 -3.42
C ASP A 155 1.30 20.87 -4.18
N LEU A 156 0.04 20.75 -3.78
CA LEU A 156 -1.10 21.48 -4.38
C LEU A 156 -1.68 22.57 -3.46
N GLY A 157 -1.11 22.74 -2.27
CA GLY A 157 -1.64 23.68 -1.31
C GLY A 157 -0.73 23.88 -0.09
N LYS A 158 -1.26 24.53 0.95
CA LYS A 158 -0.49 24.81 2.19
C LYS A 158 -0.01 23.53 2.89
N THR A 159 -0.79 22.46 2.82
CA THR A 159 -0.46 21.17 3.46
C THR A 159 0.02 20.18 2.41
N LYS A 160 1.25 19.70 2.58
CA LYS A 160 1.84 18.67 1.72
C LYS A 160 1.46 17.28 2.21
N TYR A 161 0.98 16.45 1.30
CA TYR A 161 0.67 15.05 1.56
C TYR A 161 1.63 14.14 0.81
N SER A 162 1.91 13.00 1.43
CA SER A 162 2.87 12.04 0.92
C SER A 162 2.34 10.63 1.02
N CYS A 163 2.93 9.74 0.22
CA CYS A 163 2.66 8.32 0.24
C CYS A 163 3.97 7.53 0.27
N ARG A 164 4.00 6.47 1.09
CA ARG A 164 5.03 5.44 1.15
C ARG A 164 4.42 4.08 0.94
N ILE A 165 5.14 3.19 0.27
CA ILE A 165 4.76 1.79 0.17
C ILE A 165 5.88 0.94 0.75
N TYR A 166 5.48 -0.07 1.51
CA TYR A 166 6.37 -1.07 2.09
C TYR A 166 5.97 -2.46 1.58
N GLU A 167 6.95 -3.28 1.24
CA GLU A 167 6.74 -4.68 0.93
C GLU A 167 6.96 -5.53 2.17
N GLN A 168 6.02 -6.39 2.47
CA GLN A 168 6.19 -7.43 3.48
C GLN A 168 7.08 -8.52 2.91
N LYS A 169 8.28 -8.70 3.45
CA LYS A 169 9.21 -9.76 3.05
C LYS A 169 8.96 -11.04 3.84
N SER A 170 9.36 -12.17 3.27
CA SER A 170 9.43 -13.41 4.04
C SER A 170 10.48 -13.29 5.14
N PRO A 171 10.25 -13.87 6.32
CA PRO A 171 11.31 -13.97 7.32
C PRO A 171 12.51 -14.71 6.72
N ASN A 172 13.71 -14.17 6.90
CA ASN A 172 14.93 -14.81 6.42
C ASN A 172 15.06 -16.22 7.02
N LYS A 173 15.17 -17.24 6.17
CA LYS A 173 15.32 -18.63 6.59
C LYS A 173 16.59 -18.87 7.46
N SER A 174 17.54 -17.95 7.47
CA SER A 174 18.79 -18.05 8.24
C SER A 174 18.65 -17.83 9.76
N GLN A 175 17.49 -17.41 10.27
CA GLN A 175 17.27 -17.25 11.73
C GLN A 175 16.58 -18.46 12.39
N ARG A 176 16.38 -19.56 11.68
CA ARG A 176 15.72 -20.78 12.22
C ARG A 176 16.69 -21.82 12.81
N VAL A 177 17.95 -21.48 13.03
CA VAL A 177 18.90 -22.42 13.71
C VAL A 177 19.38 -21.74 14.97
N THR A 178 18.64 -21.84 16.04
CA THR A 178 19.09 -21.99 17.44
C THR A 178 17.87 -21.85 18.36
N ARG A 179 17.22 -22.98 18.62
CA ARG A 179 16.57 -23.29 19.91
C ARG A 179 16.61 -24.77 20.15
#